data_aed8083e8d1f68b265af0586ddf9cd88
#
_entry.id   aed8083e8d1f68b265af0586ddf9cd88
#
_cell.length_a   1.000
_cell.length_b   1.000
_cell.length_c   1.000
_cell.angle_alpha   90.00
_cell.angle_beta   90.00
_cell.angle_gamma   90.00
#
_symmetry.space_group_name_H-M   'P 1'
#
loop_
_entity.id
_entity.type
_entity.pdbx_description
1 polymer ?
#
loop_
_entity_poly.entity_id
_entity_poly.type
_entity_poly.pdbx_seq_one_letter_code
_entity_poly.pdbx_strand_id
1 'polypeptide(L)'
;VPVLVDPGMGVKNLKTCLAEAQPQAFIGIPKAQFARILLGWGRPTVETVLTVGKKFLWGGTTLQKLLAGVPQNASFSTAQTRTDETAAILFTSGSTGVPKGAVYSHGNFSAQVELLRQVYDIRPGEIDLPTFPLFALFAPALGMTSVVPEMDFTRPADVDPANIITAIETFRITTMFGSPALINRVGRYGAAHGIKLPSLKRAISAGAPVPASVLERFAGMLQGEAQVFTPYGATEALPVCSIGSDEILAETRYATDRGGGVCVGKPVPGIELDIIKITDESIAEWSDDLRIADGEIGEIVVKGAQVTASYFNRADSNALSKIADPQKDGFYHRMGDLGYRDAHGRVWFCGRKAHRVVTAEETLFTIPSEAVFNTHPEVFRTALVGVGAPGRQRPVLCVELEKGVDTAAVQRIYSELLAIGAECELTRSIKRVLFHPEFPVDIRHNAKIFREQLADWAAEKIS
;
A
#
# COMPACT_ATOMS: atom_id res chain seq x y z
N VAL A 1 -9.22 21.86 6.73
CA VAL A 1 -8.35 20.67 6.57
C VAL A 1 -9.24 19.44 6.40
N PRO A 2 -9.22 18.75 5.25
CA PRO A 2 -9.92 17.50 5.05
C PRO A 2 -9.31 16.37 5.88
N VAL A 3 -10.20 15.55 6.46
CA VAL A 3 -9.84 14.31 7.14
C VAL A 3 -10.31 13.15 6.28
N LEU A 4 -9.38 12.33 5.80
CA LEU A 4 -9.65 11.22 4.90
C LEU A 4 -9.50 9.90 5.65
N VAL A 5 -10.61 9.18 5.76
CA VAL A 5 -10.66 7.87 6.43
C VAL A 5 -11.20 6.83 5.45
N ASP A 6 -10.48 5.75 5.30
CA ASP A 6 -10.88 4.65 4.45
C ASP A 6 -12.07 3.87 5.03
N PRO A 7 -13.21 3.79 4.31
CA PRO A 7 -14.33 2.95 4.73
C PRO A 7 -13.99 1.47 4.89
N GLY A 8 -12.99 0.97 4.13
CA GLY A 8 -12.51 -0.41 4.20
C GLY A 8 -11.85 -0.80 5.53
N MET A 9 -11.51 0.18 6.39
CA MET A 9 -10.99 -0.09 7.74
C MET A 9 -12.01 -0.74 8.69
N GLY A 10 -13.27 -0.81 8.30
CA GLY A 10 -14.36 -1.30 9.12
C GLY A 10 -14.92 -0.26 10.09
N VAL A 11 -16.15 -0.52 10.54
CA VAL A 11 -16.98 0.42 11.32
C VAL A 11 -16.31 0.89 12.62
N LYS A 12 -15.65 -0.02 13.34
CA LYS A 12 -14.99 0.27 14.62
C LYS A 12 -13.82 1.25 14.46
N ASN A 13 -12.94 0.97 13.51
CA ASN A 13 -11.77 1.80 13.24
C ASN A 13 -12.17 3.18 12.71
N LEU A 14 -13.16 3.22 11.80
CA LEU A 14 -13.69 4.47 11.27
C LEU A 14 -14.27 5.37 12.38
N LYS A 15 -15.00 4.78 13.34
CA LYS A 15 -15.49 5.51 14.51
C LYS A 15 -14.35 6.08 15.35
N THR A 16 -13.30 5.29 15.59
CA THR A 16 -12.11 5.72 16.34
C THR A 16 -11.39 6.87 15.65
N CYS A 17 -11.16 6.78 14.33
CA CYS A 17 -10.51 7.83 13.54
C CYS A 17 -11.30 9.15 13.59
N LEU A 18 -12.62 9.09 13.41
CA LEU A 18 -13.48 10.28 13.45
C LEU A 18 -13.59 10.89 14.85
N ALA A 19 -13.58 10.06 15.91
CA ALA A 19 -13.56 10.54 17.28
C ALA A 19 -12.23 11.26 17.62
N GLU A 20 -11.10 10.77 17.10
CA GLU A 20 -9.79 11.40 17.27
C GLU A 20 -9.65 12.70 16.48
N ALA A 21 -10.10 12.70 15.23
CA ALA A 21 -10.00 13.86 14.34
C ALA A 21 -10.97 14.99 14.69
N GLN A 22 -12.07 14.71 15.40
CA GLN A 22 -13.09 15.67 15.82
C GLN A 22 -13.56 16.61 14.68
N PRO A 23 -14.06 16.07 13.54
CA PRO A 23 -14.42 16.88 12.40
C PRO A 23 -15.61 17.79 12.70
N GLN A 24 -15.54 19.06 12.25
CA GLN A 24 -16.64 20.03 12.35
C GLN A 24 -17.66 19.90 11.21
N ALA A 25 -17.25 19.32 10.09
CA ALA A 25 -18.11 19.10 8.94
C ALA A 25 -18.03 17.64 8.46
N PHE A 26 -19.14 17.12 7.94
CA PHE A 26 -19.22 15.79 7.36
C PHE A 26 -19.82 15.86 5.95
N ILE A 27 -19.01 15.47 4.95
CA ILE A 27 -19.43 15.37 3.55
C ILE A 27 -19.57 13.88 3.21
N GLY A 28 -20.74 13.45 2.75
CA GLY A 28 -20.95 12.04 2.46
C GLY A 28 -22.15 11.75 1.59
N ILE A 29 -22.16 10.57 0.98
CA ILE A 29 -23.31 10.01 0.27
C ILE A 29 -24.42 9.60 1.26
N PRO A 30 -25.66 9.35 0.81
CA PRO A 30 -26.78 9.01 1.70
C PRO A 30 -26.49 7.84 2.63
N LYS A 31 -25.83 6.79 2.13
CA LYS A 31 -25.41 5.62 2.92
C LYS A 31 -24.46 5.99 4.06
N ALA A 32 -23.49 6.88 3.80
CA ALA A 32 -22.56 7.37 4.81
C ALA A 32 -23.24 8.26 5.85
N GLN A 33 -24.21 9.11 5.44
CA GLN A 33 -24.98 9.92 6.37
C GLN A 33 -25.86 9.08 7.30
N PHE A 34 -26.49 8.04 6.76
CA PHE A 34 -27.25 7.08 7.54
C PHE A 34 -26.37 6.37 8.58
N ALA A 35 -25.22 5.86 8.13
CA ALA A 35 -24.25 5.22 9.02
C ALA A 35 -23.74 6.18 10.10
N ARG A 36 -23.46 7.46 9.76
CA ARG A 36 -23.06 8.50 10.71
C ARG A 36 -24.05 8.66 11.84
N ILE A 37 -25.36 8.72 11.53
CA ILE A 37 -26.41 8.88 12.53
C ILE A 37 -26.54 7.63 13.39
N LEU A 38 -26.62 6.46 12.75
CA LEU A 38 -26.83 5.18 13.44
C LEU A 38 -25.68 4.84 14.38
N LEU A 39 -24.43 5.09 13.93
CA LEU A 39 -23.21 4.72 14.65
C LEU A 39 -22.64 5.89 15.50
N GLY A 40 -23.27 7.07 15.43
CA GLY A 40 -22.85 8.24 16.20
C GLY A 40 -21.50 8.83 15.78
N TRP A 41 -21.11 8.70 14.51
CA TRP A 41 -19.83 9.20 14.01
C TRP A 41 -19.75 10.73 14.03
N GLY A 42 -18.72 11.29 14.69
CA GLY A 42 -18.48 12.72 14.82
C GLY A 42 -19.60 13.48 15.59
N ARG A 43 -20.45 12.76 16.31
CA ARG A 43 -21.64 13.33 16.98
C ARG A 43 -21.38 14.55 17.87
N PRO A 44 -20.26 14.63 18.62
CA PRO A 44 -20.01 15.80 19.47
C PRO A 44 -19.56 17.05 18.70
N THR A 45 -18.98 16.91 17.49
CA THR A 45 -18.23 17.99 16.82
C THR A 45 -18.75 18.37 15.45
N VAL A 46 -19.54 17.51 14.78
CA VAL A 46 -20.07 17.78 13.44
C VAL A 46 -21.25 18.74 13.52
N GLU A 47 -21.02 19.98 13.10
CA GLU A 47 -22.01 21.06 13.00
C GLU A 47 -22.56 21.19 11.57
N THR A 48 -21.71 20.97 10.57
CA THR A 48 -22.06 21.12 9.15
C THR A 48 -22.17 19.76 8.46
N VAL A 49 -23.31 19.53 7.80
CA VAL A 49 -23.57 18.28 7.07
C VAL A 49 -23.89 18.58 5.61
N LEU A 50 -23.08 17.98 4.70
CA LEU A 50 -23.26 18.05 3.26
C LEU A 50 -23.53 16.66 2.68
N THR A 51 -24.65 16.50 1.98
CA THR A 51 -24.99 15.24 1.31
C THR A 51 -24.72 15.32 -0.19
N VAL A 52 -23.93 14.38 -0.69
CA VAL A 52 -23.72 14.18 -2.12
C VAL A 52 -24.76 13.16 -2.61
N GLY A 53 -25.76 13.65 -3.33
CA GLY A 53 -26.93 12.88 -3.78
C GLY A 53 -28.23 13.25 -3.03
N LYS A 54 -29.18 12.31 -2.97
CA LYS A 54 -30.50 12.55 -2.35
C LYS A 54 -30.37 12.65 -0.83
N LYS A 55 -30.95 13.71 -0.26
CA LYS A 55 -31.05 13.92 1.19
C LYS A 55 -32.36 13.34 1.72
N PHE A 56 -32.30 12.73 2.91
CA PHE A 56 -33.45 12.26 3.67
C PHE A 56 -33.62 13.09 4.97
N LEU A 57 -34.03 12.49 6.06
CA LEU A 57 -34.45 13.17 7.31
C LEU A 57 -33.26 13.71 8.16
N TRP A 58 -32.02 13.51 7.78
CA TRP A 58 -30.87 14.13 8.48
C TRP A 58 -30.66 15.58 8.05
N GLY A 59 -30.30 16.45 8.96
CA GLY A 59 -30.07 17.87 8.75
C GLY A 59 -29.07 18.23 7.62
N GLY A 60 -28.70 19.48 7.51
CA GLY A 60 -27.76 20.00 6.53
C GLY A 60 -28.31 20.23 5.13
N THR A 61 -27.46 20.30 4.11
CA THR A 61 -27.82 20.61 2.72
C THR A 61 -27.27 19.55 1.75
N THR A 62 -27.64 19.68 0.46
CA THR A 62 -27.06 18.84 -0.60
C THR A 62 -26.06 19.61 -1.44
N LEU A 63 -25.06 18.91 -2.02
CA LEU A 63 -24.12 19.50 -2.95
C LEU A 63 -24.84 20.19 -4.12
N GLN A 64 -25.86 19.53 -4.68
CA GLN A 64 -26.65 20.09 -5.78
C GLN A 64 -27.32 21.44 -5.41
N LYS A 65 -27.88 21.54 -4.19
CA LYS A 65 -28.49 22.80 -3.72
C LYS A 65 -27.44 23.90 -3.53
N LEU A 66 -26.25 23.56 -3.02
CA LEU A 66 -25.15 24.54 -2.90
C LEU A 66 -24.70 25.03 -4.28
N LEU A 67 -24.47 24.12 -5.21
CA LEU A 67 -24.02 24.47 -6.57
C LEU A 67 -25.07 25.30 -7.32
N ALA A 68 -26.36 25.03 -7.14
CA ALA A 68 -27.45 25.84 -7.73
C ALA A 68 -27.50 27.29 -7.21
N GLY A 69 -26.93 27.55 -6.03
CA GLY A 69 -26.79 28.88 -5.45
C GLY A 69 -25.55 29.65 -5.89
N VAL A 70 -24.62 29.01 -6.63
CA VAL A 70 -23.39 29.62 -7.11
C VAL A 70 -23.62 30.20 -8.51
N PRO A 71 -23.39 31.51 -8.75
CA PRO A 71 -23.48 32.08 -10.09
C PRO A 71 -22.57 31.37 -11.07
N GLN A 72 -23.02 31.18 -12.32
CA GLN A 72 -22.20 30.49 -13.36
C GLN A 72 -20.86 31.17 -13.61
N ASN A 73 -20.74 32.47 -13.39
CA ASN A 73 -19.55 33.26 -13.59
C ASN A 73 -18.85 33.61 -12.26
N ALA A 74 -19.17 32.91 -11.17
CA ALA A 74 -18.50 33.15 -9.89
C ALA A 74 -17.02 32.86 -9.99
N SER A 75 -16.19 33.86 -9.66
CA SER A 75 -14.76 33.64 -9.49
C SER A 75 -14.49 32.99 -8.13
N PHE A 76 -13.63 31.98 -8.12
CA PHE A 76 -13.13 31.40 -6.88
C PHE A 76 -11.72 31.94 -6.60
N SER A 77 -11.55 32.59 -5.46
CA SER A 77 -10.22 33.03 -5.01
C SER A 77 -9.56 31.88 -4.27
N THR A 78 -8.48 31.35 -4.84
CA THR A 78 -7.67 30.33 -4.17
C THR A 78 -6.97 30.93 -2.96
N ALA A 79 -7.08 30.27 -1.81
CA ALA A 79 -6.36 30.69 -0.61
C ALA A 79 -4.84 30.62 -0.84
N GLN A 80 -4.13 31.63 -0.37
CA GLN A 80 -2.67 31.62 -0.33
C GLN A 80 -2.23 30.76 0.86
N THR A 81 -1.70 29.58 0.58
CA THR A 81 -1.25 28.65 1.60
C THR A 81 0.27 28.60 1.65
N ARG A 82 0.82 28.33 2.84
CA ARG A 82 2.26 28.10 3.03
C ARG A 82 2.55 26.62 2.92
N THR A 83 3.78 26.28 2.60
CA THR A 83 4.23 24.89 2.45
C THR A 83 4.15 24.07 3.75
N ASP A 84 4.29 24.74 4.91
CA ASP A 84 4.24 24.14 6.23
C ASP A 84 2.82 24.02 6.82
N GLU A 85 1.80 24.65 6.20
CA GLU A 85 0.42 24.54 6.65
C GLU A 85 -0.15 23.15 6.41
N THR A 86 -0.95 22.67 7.37
CA THR A 86 -1.63 21.37 7.24
C THR A 86 -2.64 21.39 6.10
N ALA A 87 -2.43 20.54 5.11
CA ALA A 87 -3.31 20.38 3.96
C ALA A 87 -4.37 19.29 4.18
N ALA A 88 -4.00 18.17 4.83
CA ALA A 88 -4.92 17.06 5.07
C ALA A 88 -4.45 16.18 6.23
N ILE A 89 -5.37 15.39 6.79
CA ILE A 89 -5.07 14.27 7.71
C ILE A 89 -5.54 12.99 7.04
N LEU A 90 -4.60 12.09 6.74
CA LEU A 90 -4.87 10.81 6.09
C LEU A 90 -4.69 9.66 7.08
N PHE A 91 -5.77 8.97 7.42
CA PHE A 91 -5.67 7.82 8.32
C PHE A 91 -5.16 6.59 7.58
N THR A 92 -4.11 5.98 8.15
CA THR A 92 -3.51 4.75 7.62
C THR A 92 -4.40 3.55 7.90
N SER A 93 -4.35 2.52 7.07
CA SER A 93 -5.15 1.29 7.23
C SER A 93 -4.76 0.42 8.43
N GLY A 94 -3.71 0.81 9.18
CA GLY A 94 -3.33 0.17 10.43
C GLY A 94 -3.20 -1.35 10.36
N SER A 95 -2.37 -1.89 9.46
CA SER A 95 -2.15 -3.34 9.38
C SER A 95 -1.56 -3.94 10.67
N THR A 96 -1.09 -3.10 11.58
CA THR A 96 -0.41 -3.48 12.83
C THR A 96 -1.02 -2.80 14.07
N GLY A 97 -2.31 -2.42 14.03
CA GLY A 97 -2.94 -1.79 15.19
C GLY A 97 -3.98 -0.72 14.86
N VAL A 98 -4.19 0.21 15.79
CA VAL A 98 -5.14 1.32 15.61
C VAL A 98 -4.66 2.25 14.50
N PRO A 99 -5.53 2.62 13.54
CA PRO A 99 -5.18 3.56 12.49
C PRO A 99 -4.63 4.87 13.02
N LYS A 100 -3.65 5.46 12.34
CA LYS A 100 -3.01 6.72 12.71
C LYS A 100 -3.24 7.75 11.61
N GLY A 101 -3.57 8.98 11.97
CA GLY A 101 -3.77 10.07 11.02
C GLY A 101 -2.43 10.74 10.67
N ALA A 102 -1.86 10.45 9.50
CA ALA A 102 -0.68 11.16 9.01
C ALA A 102 -1.04 12.60 8.64
N VAL A 103 -0.29 13.57 9.18
CA VAL A 103 -0.53 14.99 8.94
C VAL A 103 0.26 15.41 7.70
N TYR A 104 -0.46 15.70 6.64
CA TYR A 104 0.09 16.20 5.39
C TYR A 104 0.14 17.71 5.36
N SER A 105 1.27 18.27 4.98
CA SER A 105 1.39 19.69 4.64
C SER A 105 1.12 19.93 3.15
N HIS A 106 0.90 21.20 2.77
CA HIS A 106 0.86 21.57 1.35
C HIS A 106 2.20 21.28 0.66
N GLY A 107 3.31 21.42 1.38
CA GLY A 107 4.65 21.07 0.89
C GLY A 107 4.78 19.58 0.55
N ASN A 108 4.23 18.68 1.37
CA ASN A 108 4.26 17.25 1.07
C ASN A 108 3.55 16.93 -0.26
N PHE A 109 2.34 17.47 -0.49
CA PHE A 109 1.63 17.26 -1.75
C PHE A 109 2.36 17.87 -2.96
N SER A 110 2.92 19.07 -2.81
CA SER A 110 3.71 19.71 -3.87
C SER A 110 4.94 18.87 -4.24
N ALA A 111 5.65 18.34 -3.24
CA ALA A 111 6.77 17.43 -3.46
C ALA A 111 6.35 16.14 -4.16
N GLN A 112 5.21 15.55 -3.77
CA GLN A 112 4.68 14.36 -4.43
C GLN A 112 4.33 14.60 -5.89
N VAL A 113 3.68 15.72 -6.23
CA VAL A 113 3.34 16.10 -7.62
C VAL A 113 4.61 16.19 -8.46
N GLU A 114 5.64 16.87 -7.94
CA GLU A 114 6.89 17.03 -8.66
C GLU A 114 7.64 15.70 -8.85
N LEU A 115 7.69 14.86 -7.81
CA LEU A 115 8.28 13.52 -7.88
C LEU A 115 7.57 12.61 -8.88
N LEU A 116 6.23 12.60 -8.89
CA LEU A 116 5.46 11.82 -9.87
C LEU A 116 5.77 12.27 -11.30
N ARG A 117 5.89 13.60 -11.53
CA ARG A 117 6.27 14.14 -12.83
C ARG A 117 7.66 13.66 -13.26
N GLN A 118 8.64 13.74 -12.37
CA GLN A 118 10.04 13.39 -12.66
C GLN A 118 10.22 11.87 -12.84
N VAL A 119 9.70 11.08 -11.91
CA VAL A 119 9.91 9.61 -11.88
C VAL A 119 9.23 8.92 -13.06
N TYR A 120 8.05 9.41 -13.44
CA TYR A 120 7.23 8.76 -14.46
C TYR A 120 7.14 9.54 -15.79
N ASP A 121 7.91 10.61 -15.96
CA ASP A 121 7.86 11.50 -17.15
C ASP A 121 6.42 11.87 -17.54
N ILE A 122 5.61 12.26 -16.53
CA ILE A 122 4.23 12.67 -16.76
C ILE A 122 4.22 14.08 -17.34
N ARG A 123 3.48 14.27 -18.44
CA ARG A 123 3.40 15.56 -19.15
C ARG A 123 1.97 16.10 -19.15
N PRO A 124 1.80 17.43 -19.08
CA PRO A 124 0.50 18.05 -19.26
C PRO A 124 -0.18 17.59 -20.55
N GLY A 125 -1.51 17.41 -20.50
CA GLY A 125 -2.31 16.90 -21.61
C GLY A 125 -2.41 15.36 -21.69
N GLU A 126 -1.72 14.61 -20.86
CA GLU A 126 -1.92 13.18 -20.71
C GLU A 126 -3.28 12.87 -20.07
N ILE A 127 -3.73 11.63 -20.19
CA ILE A 127 -5.03 11.16 -19.69
C ILE A 127 -4.80 10.05 -18.70
N ASP A 128 -5.30 10.24 -17.46
CA ASP A 128 -5.16 9.31 -16.35
C ASP A 128 -6.45 8.53 -16.08
N LEU A 129 -6.30 7.25 -15.74
CA LEU A 129 -7.35 6.35 -15.26
C LEU A 129 -7.08 5.97 -13.80
N PRO A 130 -7.50 6.78 -12.82
CA PRO A 130 -7.30 6.46 -11.42
C PRO A 130 -8.35 5.46 -10.95
N THR A 131 -7.94 4.24 -10.61
CA THR A 131 -8.82 3.24 -10.01
C THR A 131 -8.84 3.31 -8.48
N PHE A 132 -8.20 4.32 -7.92
CA PHE A 132 -8.27 4.72 -6.53
C PHE A 132 -8.63 6.21 -6.45
N PRO A 133 -9.81 6.58 -5.89
CA PRO A 133 -10.35 7.94 -6.02
C PRO A 133 -9.45 9.06 -5.51
N LEU A 134 -8.64 8.81 -4.48
CA LEU A 134 -7.72 9.80 -3.93
C LEU A 134 -6.65 10.20 -4.95
N PHE A 135 -6.22 9.28 -5.80
CA PHE A 135 -5.21 9.56 -6.82
C PHE A 135 -5.74 10.40 -7.98
N ALA A 136 -7.07 10.43 -8.19
CA ALA A 136 -7.67 11.35 -9.14
C ALA A 136 -7.37 12.83 -8.83
N LEU A 137 -7.03 13.16 -7.58
CA LEU A 137 -6.67 14.53 -7.18
C LEU A 137 -5.29 14.95 -7.71
N PHE A 138 -4.41 14.01 -8.01
CA PHE A 138 -3.09 14.32 -8.57
C PHE A 138 -3.13 14.65 -10.05
N ALA A 139 -4.06 14.08 -10.80
CA ALA A 139 -4.15 14.29 -12.25
C ALA A 139 -4.27 15.79 -12.65
N PRO A 140 -5.18 16.59 -12.08
CA PRO A 140 -5.23 18.03 -12.36
C PRO A 140 -3.95 18.78 -12.00
N ALA A 141 -3.31 18.43 -10.86
CA ALA A 141 -2.06 19.05 -10.44
C ALA A 141 -0.88 18.73 -11.38
N LEU A 142 -0.94 17.59 -12.07
CA LEU A 142 0.01 17.17 -13.10
C LEU A 142 -0.34 17.71 -14.49
N GLY A 143 -1.46 18.43 -14.65
CA GLY A 143 -1.96 18.92 -15.93
C GLY A 143 -2.61 17.84 -16.80
N MET A 144 -3.08 16.76 -16.19
CA MET A 144 -3.73 15.62 -16.86
C MET A 144 -5.25 15.72 -16.81
N THR A 145 -5.91 15.07 -17.76
CA THR A 145 -7.35 14.79 -17.67
C THR A 145 -7.55 13.48 -16.92
N SER A 146 -8.42 13.48 -15.91
CA SER A 146 -8.77 12.25 -15.17
C SER A 146 -10.07 11.65 -15.69
N VAL A 147 -10.02 10.37 -16.07
CA VAL A 147 -11.19 9.56 -16.47
C VAL A 147 -11.48 8.57 -15.37
N VAL A 148 -12.61 8.77 -14.68
CA VAL A 148 -13.02 7.89 -13.57
C VAL A 148 -13.77 6.68 -14.15
N PRO A 149 -13.25 5.45 -14.01
CA PRO A 149 -13.87 4.27 -14.59
C PRO A 149 -15.15 3.85 -13.84
N GLU A 150 -16.04 3.16 -14.53
CA GLU A 150 -17.20 2.52 -13.90
C GLU A 150 -16.78 1.28 -13.12
N MET A 151 -16.67 1.41 -11.80
CA MET A 151 -16.31 0.32 -10.89
C MET A 151 -16.74 0.61 -9.46
N ASP A 152 -16.80 -0.43 -8.63
CA ASP A 152 -16.85 -0.27 -7.18
C ASP A 152 -15.43 -0.09 -6.64
N PHE A 153 -15.06 1.13 -6.27
CA PHE A 153 -13.74 1.48 -5.73
C PHE A 153 -13.44 0.84 -4.38
N THR A 154 -14.45 0.34 -3.67
CA THR A 154 -14.25 -0.39 -2.41
C THR A 154 -13.88 -1.86 -2.62
N ARG A 155 -14.06 -2.37 -3.84
CA ARG A 155 -13.84 -3.78 -4.22
C ARG A 155 -13.10 -3.91 -5.55
N PRO A 156 -11.87 -3.39 -5.67
CA PRO A 156 -11.13 -3.38 -6.93
C PRO A 156 -10.82 -4.79 -7.49
N ALA A 157 -10.77 -5.81 -6.61
CA ALA A 157 -10.60 -7.21 -7.01
C ALA A 157 -11.79 -7.77 -7.80
N ASP A 158 -12.98 -7.17 -7.66
CA ASP A 158 -14.22 -7.62 -8.30
C ASP A 158 -14.56 -6.80 -9.56
N VAL A 159 -13.66 -5.90 -9.98
CA VAL A 159 -13.87 -5.05 -11.17
C VAL A 159 -14.19 -5.89 -12.41
N ASP A 160 -15.12 -5.42 -13.25
CA ASP A 160 -15.26 -5.95 -14.59
C ASP A 160 -14.08 -5.50 -15.47
N PRO A 161 -13.19 -6.40 -15.92
CA PRO A 161 -12.04 -6.02 -16.74
C PRO A 161 -12.43 -5.30 -18.02
N ALA A 162 -13.59 -5.64 -18.61
CA ALA A 162 -14.07 -5.01 -19.84
C ALA A 162 -14.31 -3.52 -19.66
N ASN A 163 -14.83 -3.06 -18.50
CA ASN A 163 -15.04 -1.64 -18.22
C ASN A 163 -13.72 -0.87 -18.20
N ILE A 164 -12.67 -1.44 -17.61
CA ILE A 164 -11.34 -0.84 -17.55
C ILE A 164 -10.73 -0.74 -18.95
N ILE A 165 -10.77 -1.84 -19.72
CA ILE A 165 -10.23 -1.90 -21.08
C ILE A 165 -10.98 -0.94 -22.00
N THR A 166 -12.31 -0.95 -21.97
CA THR A 166 -13.15 -0.02 -22.76
C THR A 166 -12.83 1.44 -22.45
N ALA A 167 -12.64 1.77 -21.16
CA ALA A 167 -12.25 3.14 -20.79
C ALA A 167 -10.87 3.51 -21.36
N ILE A 168 -9.88 2.60 -21.29
CA ILE A 168 -8.54 2.83 -21.84
C ILE A 168 -8.61 3.07 -23.35
N GLU A 169 -9.32 2.24 -24.08
CA GLU A 169 -9.46 2.33 -25.55
C GLU A 169 -10.24 3.57 -25.97
N THR A 170 -11.42 3.80 -25.36
CA THR A 170 -12.32 4.90 -25.71
C THR A 170 -11.68 6.27 -25.48
N PHE A 171 -11.04 6.46 -24.35
CA PHE A 171 -10.45 7.75 -23.96
C PHE A 171 -8.95 7.83 -24.27
N ARG A 172 -8.35 6.78 -24.88
CA ARG A 172 -6.92 6.71 -25.19
C ARG A 172 -6.06 7.02 -23.97
N ILE A 173 -6.38 6.39 -22.86
CA ILE A 173 -5.68 6.56 -21.58
C ILE A 173 -4.18 6.33 -21.75
N THR A 174 -3.37 7.24 -21.19
CA THR A 174 -1.91 7.16 -21.25
C THR A 174 -1.27 6.69 -19.97
N THR A 175 -1.94 6.93 -18.84
CA THR A 175 -1.48 6.55 -17.50
C THR A 175 -2.62 5.91 -16.75
N MET A 176 -2.35 4.85 -15.97
CA MET A 176 -3.34 4.31 -15.05
C MET A 176 -2.70 3.94 -13.71
N PHE A 177 -3.48 4.05 -12.65
CA PHE A 177 -3.18 3.42 -11.37
C PHE A 177 -4.09 2.22 -11.17
N GLY A 178 -3.54 1.10 -10.68
CA GLY A 178 -4.31 -0.08 -10.31
C GLY A 178 -3.68 -0.83 -9.14
N SER A 179 -4.50 -1.28 -8.17
CA SER A 179 -4.02 -2.19 -7.13
C SER A 179 -3.51 -3.50 -7.75
N PRO A 180 -2.63 -4.25 -7.07
CA PRO A 180 -2.16 -5.55 -7.56
C PRO A 180 -3.30 -6.49 -7.96
N ALA A 181 -4.40 -6.49 -7.21
CA ALA A 181 -5.58 -7.30 -7.49
C ALA A 181 -6.27 -6.89 -8.80
N LEU A 182 -6.42 -5.58 -9.05
CA LEU A 182 -7.00 -5.06 -10.29
C LEU A 182 -6.10 -5.37 -11.48
N ILE A 183 -4.79 -5.11 -11.37
CA ILE A 183 -3.80 -5.41 -12.41
C ILE A 183 -3.80 -6.91 -12.76
N ASN A 184 -3.90 -7.80 -11.74
CA ASN A 184 -4.02 -9.23 -11.97
C ASN A 184 -5.29 -9.60 -12.73
N ARG A 185 -6.44 -9.03 -12.33
CA ARG A 185 -7.74 -9.33 -12.94
C ARG A 185 -7.80 -8.88 -14.41
N VAL A 186 -7.38 -7.65 -14.67
CA VAL A 186 -7.33 -7.09 -16.03
C VAL A 186 -6.29 -7.84 -16.88
N GLY A 187 -5.11 -8.14 -16.32
CA GLY A 187 -4.05 -8.88 -17.00
C GLY A 187 -4.47 -10.32 -17.37
N ARG A 188 -5.16 -11.05 -16.48
CA ARG A 188 -5.69 -12.40 -16.79
C ARG A 188 -6.70 -12.33 -17.93
N TYR A 189 -7.63 -11.37 -17.90
CA TYR A 189 -8.62 -11.19 -18.95
C TYR A 189 -7.96 -10.79 -20.27
N GLY A 190 -7.06 -9.81 -20.25
CA GLY A 190 -6.36 -9.36 -21.44
C GLY A 190 -5.51 -10.44 -22.11
N ALA A 191 -4.78 -11.25 -21.33
CA ALA A 191 -4.00 -12.37 -21.82
C ALA A 191 -4.90 -13.44 -22.47
N ALA A 192 -6.05 -13.78 -21.84
CA ALA A 192 -6.99 -14.76 -22.38
C ALA A 192 -7.65 -14.33 -23.71
N HIS A 193 -7.77 -13.02 -23.96
CA HIS A 193 -8.43 -12.46 -25.14
C HIS A 193 -7.44 -11.81 -26.13
N GLY A 194 -6.14 -11.90 -25.91
CA GLY A 194 -5.12 -11.32 -26.79
C GLY A 194 -5.16 -9.78 -26.88
N ILE A 195 -5.64 -9.10 -25.83
CA ILE A 195 -5.87 -7.65 -25.82
C ILE A 195 -4.53 -6.90 -25.72
N LYS A 196 -4.40 -5.82 -26.48
CA LYS A 196 -3.29 -4.87 -26.44
C LYS A 196 -3.79 -3.48 -26.12
N LEU A 197 -3.01 -2.74 -25.34
CA LEU A 197 -3.34 -1.39 -24.85
C LEU A 197 -2.30 -0.37 -25.36
N PRO A 198 -2.30 -0.04 -26.66
CA PRO A 198 -1.24 0.74 -27.28
C PRO A 198 -1.19 2.20 -26.84
N SER A 199 -2.25 2.73 -26.25
CA SER A 199 -2.27 4.11 -25.72
C SER A 199 -1.57 4.25 -24.37
N LEU A 200 -1.51 3.17 -23.56
CA LEU A 200 -0.86 3.22 -22.27
C LEU A 200 0.65 3.38 -22.42
N LYS A 201 1.18 4.42 -21.81
CA LYS A 201 2.62 4.65 -21.66
C LYS A 201 3.13 4.05 -20.34
N ARG A 202 2.29 4.02 -19.33
CA ARG A 202 2.62 3.48 -18.00
C ARG A 202 1.37 3.00 -17.25
N ALA A 203 1.55 1.93 -16.50
CA ALA A 203 0.65 1.53 -15.43
C ALA A 203 1.41 1.59 -14.10
N ILE A 204 0.77 2.08 -13.04
CA ILE A 204 1.37 2.20 -11.71
C ILE A 204 0.60 1.30 -10.77
N SER A 205 1.29 0.41 -10.05
CA SER A 205 0.67 -0.51 -9.10
C SER A 205 1.37 -0.45 -7.75
N ALA A 206 0.63 -0.15 -6.70
CA ALA A 206 1.16 0.01 -5.36
C ALA A 206 0.20 -0.54 -4.28
N GLY A 207 0.67 -0.50 -3.03
CA GLY A 207 -0.08 -0.93 -1.84
C GLY A 207 0.33 -2.30 -1.32
N ALA A 208 0.89 -3.16 -2.16
CA ALA A 208 1.53 -4.43 -1.82
C ALA A 208 2.47 -4.86 -2.95
N PRO A 209 3.42 -5.80 -2.69
CA PRO A 209 4.23 -6.38 -3.76
C PRO A 209 3.37 -7.01 -4.86
N VAL A 210 3.77 -6.79 -6.12
CA VAL A 210 3.11 -7.37 -7.29
C VAL A 210 3.88 -8.61 -7.72
N PRO A 211 3.26 -9.81 -7.75
CA PRO A 211 3.95 -11.01 -8.22
C PRO A 211 4.44 -10.89 -9.67
N ALA A 212 5.62 -11.44 -9.97
CA ALA A 212 6.22 -11.37 -11.31
C ALA A 212 5.27 -11.90 -12.40
N SER A 213 4.53 -12.99 -12.12
CA SER A 213 3.55 -13.54 -13.05
C SER A 213 2.38 -12.60 -13.35
N VAL A 214 2.02 -11.72 -12.42
CA VAL A 214 1.01 -10.68 -12.61
C VAL A 214 1.55 -9.57 -13.49
N LEU A 215 2.78 -9.12 -13.24
CA LEU A 215 3.48 -8.14 -14.06
C LEU A 215 3.65 -8.62 -15.48
N GLU A 216 4.11 -9.86 -15.68
CA GLU A 216 4.33 -10.47 -16.99
C GLU A 216 3.04 -10.47 -17.84
N ARG A 217 1.90 -10.88 -17.24
CA ARG A 217 0.61 -10.87 -17.95
C ARG A 217 0.17 -9.47 -18.35
N PHE A 218 0.28 -8.50 -17.44
CA PHE A 218 -0.17 -7.14 -17.74
C PHE A 218 0.80 -6.43 -18.70
N ALA A 219 2.11 -6.56 -18.48
CA ALA A 219 3.14 -6.01 -19.37
C ALA A 219 2.99 -6.57 -20.80
N GLY A 220 2.59 -7.84 -20.94
CA GLY A 220 2.27 -8.44 -22.24
C GLY A 220 1.15 -7.75 -23.01
N MET A 221 0.31 -6.93 -22.37
CA MET A 221 -0.71 -6.10 -23.01
C MET A 221 -0.17 -4.75 -23.48
N LEU A 222 0.95 -4.29 -22.94
CA LEU A 222 1.58 -3.00 -23.24
C LEU A 222 2.38 -3.09 -24.56
N GLN A 223 2.75 -1.93 -25.12
CA GLN A 223 3.53 -1.84 -26.35
C GLN A 223 4.67 -0.83 -26.22
N GLY A 224 5.72 -1.02 -27.02
CA GLY A 224 6.89 -0.14 -27.04
C GLY A 224 7.62 -0.15 -25.70
N GLU A 225 7.93 1.03 -25.19
CA GLU A 225 8.65 1.25 -23.91
C GLU A 225 7.70 1.34 -22.69
N ALA A 226 6.42 1.05 -22.90
CA ALA A 226 5.44 1.12 -21.81
C ALA A 226 5.65 0.02 -20.78
N GLN A 227 5.63 0.38 -19.49
CA GLN A 227 5.91 -0.52 -18.39
C GLN A 227 4.85 -0.43 -17.27
N VAL A 228 4.85 -1.46 -16.43
CA VAL A 228 4.20 -1.43 -15.13
C VAL A 228 5.23 -1.02 -14.08
N PHE A 229 5.00 0.10 -13.42
CA PHE A 229 5.85 0.57 -12.33
C PHE A 229 5.28 0.16 -10.99
N THR A 230 6.16 -0.27 -10.09
CA THR A 230 5.80 -0.65 -8.73
C THR A 230 6.52 0.26 -7.71
N PRO A 231 5.91 1.44 -7.39
CA PRO A 231 6.46 2.30 -6.35
C PRO A 231 6.33 1.67 -4.97
N TYR A 232 7.39 1.85 -4.16
CA TYR A 232 7.41 1.56 -2.75
C TYR A 232 7.22 2.84 -1.94
N GLY A 233 6.47 2.71 -0.85
CA GLY A 233 6.22 3.78 0.11
C GLY A 233 5.05 3.44 1.03
N ALA A 234 4.72 4.38 1.89
CA ALA A 234 3.60 4.30 2.82
C ALA A 234 2.85 5.65 2.82
N THR A 235 1.71 5.70 3.51
CA THR A 235 0.97 6.98 3.67
C THR A 235 1.87 8.08 4.23
N GLU A 236 2.84 7.73 5.04
CA GLU A 236 3.77 8.65 5.69
C GLU A 236 4.89 9.16 4.76
N ALA A 237 5.17 8.42 3.67
CA ALA A 237 6.24 8.75 2.71
C ALA A 237 5.98 8.02 1.38
N LEU A 238 5.61 8.75 0.34
CA LEU A 238 5.29 8.18 -0.98
C LEU A 238 5.58 9.20 -2.09
N PRO A 239 6.23 8.79 -3.21
CA PRO A 239 6.99 7.55 -3.36
C PRO A 239 8.34 7.60 -2.62
N VAL A 240 8.87 6.45 -2.24
CA VAL A 240 10.21 6.27 -1.66
C VAL A 240 11.17 5.68 -2.68
N CYS A 241 10.79 4.56 -3.29
CA CYS A 241 11.51 3.91 -4.39
C CYS A 241 10.55 3.59 -5.53
N SER A 242 11.08 3.31 -6.71
CA SER A 242 10.29 2.82 -7.85
C SER A 242 11.12 1.91 -8.73
N ILE A 243 10.47 0.89 -9.32
CA ILE A 243 11.07 -0.05 -10.26
C ILE A 243 10.06 -0.37 -11.37
N GLY A 244 10.56 -0.56 -12.60
CA GLY A 244 9.74 -0.96 -13.74
C GLY A 244 9.68 -2.47 -13.93
N SER A 245 8.63 -2.93 -14.61
CA SER A 245 8.41 -4.36 -14.91
C SER A 245 9.55 -5.00 -15.69
N ASP A 246 10.23 -4.25 -16.56
CA ASP A 246 11.30 -4.77 -17.39
C ASP A 246 12.49 -5.23 -16.53
N GLU A 247 12.94 -4.40 -15.57
CA GLU A 247 14.02 -4.78 -14.64
C GLU A 247 13.58 -5.92 -13.70
N ILE A 248 12.31 -5.91 -13.25
CA ILE A 248 11.79 -6.98 -12.40
C ILE A 248 11.83 -8.31 -13.16
N LEU A 249 11.27 -8.34 -14.37
CA LEU A 249 11.12 -9.59 -15.13
C LEU A 249 12.44 -10.10 -15.70
N ALA A 250 13.36 -9.20 -16.06
CA ALA A 250 14.65 -9.59 -16.62
C ALA A 250 15.64 -10.03 -15.55
N GLU A 251 15.60 -9.45 -14.34
CA GLU A 251 16.67 -9.63 -13.37
C GLU A 251 16.16 -9.94 -11.95
N THR A 252 15.43 -8.99 -11.30
CA THR A 252 15.27 -9.05 -9.85
C THR A 252 14.33 -10.15 -9.38
N ARG A 253 13.40 -10.63 -10.20
CA ARG A 253 12.52 -11.77 -9.89
C ARG A 253 13.28 -13.02 -9.45
N TYR A 254 14.41 -13.32 -10.09
CA TYR A 254 15.19 -14.52 -9.80
C TYR A 254 15.84 -14.49 -8.41
N ALA A 255 16.22 -13.31 -7.94
CA ALA A 255 16.71 -13.15 -6.57
C ALA A 255 15.55 -13.22 -5.57
N THR A 256 14.40 -12.62 -5.90
CA THR A 256 13.16 -12.72 -5.10
C THR A 256 12.77 -14.18 -4.89
N ASP A 257 12.69 -14.99 -5.95
CA ASP A 257 12.30 -16.39 -5.90
C ASP A 257 13.27 -17.26 -5.05
N ARG A 258 14.50 -16.80 -4.84
CA ARG A 258 15.51 -17.43 -3.97
C ARG A 258 15.56 -16.85 -2.56
N GLY A 259 14.58 -16.02 -2.18
CA GLY A 259 14.51 -15.45 -0.84
C GLY A 259 15.32 -14.15 -0.66
N GLY A 260 15.68 -13.46 -1.73
CA GLY A 260 16.36 -12.15 -1.66
C GLY A 260 15.45 -10.99 -1.19
N GLY A 261 14.18 -11.24 -0.91
CA GLY A 261 13.20 -10.18 -0.69
C GLY A 261 12.59 -9.69 -2.01
N VAL A 262 11.81 -8.61 -1.97
CA VAL A 262 11.24 -7.98 -3.16
C VAL A 262 12.01 -6.70 -3.48
N CYS A 263 12.63 -6.65 -4.64
CA CYS A 263 13.28 -5.42 -5.11
C CYS A 263 12.23 -4.33 -5.34
N VAL A 264 12.39 -3.20 -4.67
CA VAL A 264 11.54 -2.02 -4.82
C VAL A 264 12.21 -0.90 -5.61
N GLY A 265 13.38 -1.19 -6.20
CA GLY A 265 14.13 -0.27 -7.03
C GLY A 265 15.04 0.67 -6.24
N LYS A 266 15.39 1.78 -6.88
CA LYS A 266 16.25 2.80 -6.27
C LYS A 266 15.41 3.89 -5.60
N PRO A 267 15.97 4.57 -4.58
CA PRO A 267 15.34 5.75 -4.00
C PRO A 267 15.04 6.80 -5.09
N VAL A 268 13.86 7.42 -4.99
CA VAL A 268 13.47 8.51 -5.92
C VAL A 268 14.31 9.77 -5.67
N PRO A 269 14.43 10.68 -6.65
CA PRO A 269 15.19 11.92 -6.48
C PRO A 269 14.76 12.70 -5.23
N GLY A 270 15.75 13.22 -4.48
CA GLY A 270 15.51 14.08 -3.31
C GLY A 270 15.08 13.35 -2.02
N ILE A 271 15.05 12.02 -2.02
CA ILE A 271 14.88 11.26 -0.78
C ILE A 271 16.23 10.71 -0.30
N GLU A 272 16.53 10.92 0.98
CA GLU A 272 17.59 10.20 1.69
C GLU A 272 16.97 8.91 2.27
N LEU A 273 17.57 7.76 1.96
CA LEU A 273 17.16 6.46 2.49
C LEU A 273 18.36 5.77 3.10
N ASP A 274 18.20 5.35 4.35
CA ASP A 274 19.20 4.58 5.07
C ASP A 274 18.61 3.30 5.64
N ILE A 275 19.48 2.32 5.93
CA ILE A 275 19.12 1.09 6.61
C ILE A 275 19.81 1.10 7.98
N ILE A 276 19.00 0.98 9.04
CA ILE A 276 19.48 1.05 10.42
C ILE A 276 19.29 -0.25 11.18
N LYS A 277 19.99 -0.41 12.30
CA LYS A 277 19.81 -1.55 13.20
C LYS A 277 18.34 -1.70 13.61
N ILE A 278 17.85 -2.94 13.61
CA ILE A 278 16.46 -3.23 14.04
C ILE A 278 16.34 -3.00 15.55
N THR A 279 15.43 -2.13 15.95
CA THR A 279 15.07 -1.94 17.35
C THR A 279 13.58 -1.62 17.49
N ASP A 280 12.96 -2.02 18.58
CA ASP A 280 11.58 -1.68 18.93
C ASP A 280 11.51 -0.44 19.82
N GLU A 281 12.65 0.05 20.29
CA GLU A 281 12.75 1.27 21.11
C GLU A 281 12.71 2.54 20.23
N SER A 282 12.33 3.66 20.86
CA SER A 282 12.43 4.98 20.22
C SER A 282 13.88 5.42 20.06
N ILE A 283 14.16 6.12 18.98
CA ILE A 283 15.44 6.75 18.69
C ILE A 283 15.19 8.24 18.63
N ALA A 284 15.76 9.00 19.56
CA ALA A 284 15.51 10.43 19.66
C ALA A 284 16.23 11.23 18.55
N GLU A 285 17.51 10.94 18.33
CA GLU A 285 18.37 11.67 17.42
C GLU A 285 19.12 10.76 16.48
N TRP A 286 19.38 11.26 15.29
CA TRP A 286 20.16 10.60 14.26
C TRP A 286 21.65 10.57 14.62
N SER A 287 22.26 9.42 14.45
CA SER A 287 23.71 9.21 14.46
C SER A 287 24.09 8.25 13.34
N ASP A 288 25.25 8.45 12.72
CA ASP A 288 25.73 7.57 11.68
C ASP A 288 26.00 6.14 12.16
N ASP A 289 26.19 5.95 13.45
CA ASP A 289 26.34 4.62 14.09
C ASP A 289 25.05 3.76 14.03
N LEU A 290 23.92 4.37 13.71
CA LEU A 290 22.66 3.66 13.49
C LEU A 290 22.70 2.84 12.19
N ARG A 291 23.47 3.28 11.19
CA ARG A 291 23.58 2.61 9.89
C ARG A 291 24.19 1.23 10.03
N ILE A 292 23.74 0.32 9.18
CA ILE A 292 24.35 -1.00 9.00
C ILE A 292 24.97 -1.09 7.60
N ALA A 293 25.76 -2.12 7.37
CA ALA A 293 26.42 -2.32 6.10
C ALA A 293 25.42 -2.69 4.98
N ASP A 294 25.75 -2.32 3.74
CA ASP A 294 24.99 -2.76 2.57
C ASP A 294 24.97 -4.30 2.50
N GLY A 295 23.81 -4.85 2.14
CA GLY A 295 23.56 -6.29 2.13
C GLY A 295 23.00 -6.84 3.45
N GLU A 296 23.11 -6.13 4.56
CA GLU A 296 22.51 -6.53 5.84
C GLU A 296 21.05 -6.06 5.94
N ILE A 297 20.18 -6.93 6.49
CA ILE A 297 18.76 -6.59 6.70
C ILE A 297 18.60 -5.75 7.97
N GLY A 298 18.04 -4.55 7.80
CA GLY A 298 17.72 -3.61 8.89
C GLY A 298 16.39 -2.94 8.69
N GLU A 299 16.11 -1.91 9.48
CA GLU A 299 14.91 -1.09 9.37
C GLU A 299 15.14 0.05 8.36
N ILE A 300 14.23 0.20 7.42
CA ILE A 300 14.26 1.25 6.40
C ILE A 300 13.84 2.58 7.06
N VAL A 301 14.67 3.61 6.91
CA VAL A 301 14.38 4.97 7.34
C VAL A 301 14.54 5.95 6.18
N VAL A 302 13.71 6.98 6.14
CA VAL A 302 13.66 7.92 5.02
C VAL A 302 13.52 9.36 5.49
N LYS A 303 14.16 10.29 4.75
CA LYS A 303 14.04 11.72 4.92
C LYS A 303 13.84 12.37 3.55
N GLY A 304 12.88 13.31 3.45
CA GLY A 304 12.58 13.99 2.19
C GLY A 304 11.36 14.90 2.30
N ALA A 305 11.17 15.76 1.31
CA ALA A 305 10.07 16.73 1.30
C ALA A 305 8.67 16.10 1.26
N GLN A 306 8.54 14.87 0.72
CA GLN A 306 7.27 14.13 0.70
C GLN A 306 6.96 13.38 2.01
N VAL A 307 7.90 13.38 2.98
CA VAL A 307 7.74 12.65 4.25
C VAL A 307 6.93 13.47 5.23
N THR A 308 5.84 12.92 5.76
CA THR A 308 4.98 13.60 6.73
C THR A 308 5.69 13.79 8.08
N ALA A 309 5.50 14.96 8.70
CA ALA A 309 6.22 15.30 9.92
C ALA A 309 5.68 14.59 11.17
N SER A 310 4.39 14.28 11.21
CA SER A 310 3.76 13.72 12.43
C SER A 310 2.50 12.93 12.15
N TYR A 311 2.10 12.17 13.17
CA TYR A 311 0.75 11.65 13.32
C TYR A 311 -0.09 12.58 14.20
N PHE A 312 -1.33 12.80 13.82
CA PHE A 312 -2.28 13.66 14.52
C PHE A 312 -2.60 13.09 15.92
N ASN A 313 -2.40 13.89 16.97
CA ASN A 313 -2.66 13.53 18.37
C ASN A 313 -2.00 12.21 18.85
N ARG A 314 -0.83 11.85 18.32
CA ARG A 314 -0.14 10.58 18.61
C ARG A 314 1.32 10.79 19.03
N ALA A 315 1.55 11.42 20.17
CA ALA A 315 2.90 11.72 20.68
C ALA A 315 3.81 10.48 20.74
N ASP A 316 3.32 9.37 21.31
CA ASP A 316 4.09 8.12 21.42
C ASP A 316 4.44 7.53 20.06
N SER A 317 3.49 7.56 19.10
CA SER A 317 3.74 7.09 17.75
C SER A 317 4.76 7.97 17.01
N ASN A 318 4.74 9.28 17.26
CA ASN A 318 5.74 10.20 16.72
C ASN A 318 7.13 9.89 17.28
N ALA A 319 7.25 9.70 18.59
CA ALA A 319 8.51 9.35 19.24
C ALA A 319 9.10 8.02 18.72
N LEU A 320 8.24 7.03 18.43
CA LEU A 320 8.66 5.74 17.88
C LEU A 320 9.05 5.77 16.40
N SER A 321 8.49 6.72 15.62
CA SER A 321 8.62 6.73 14.17
C SER A 321 9.46 7.86 13.60
N LYS A 322 9.81 8.87 14.39
CA LYS A 322 10.58 10.04 13.94
C LYS A 322 11.89 10.12 14.70
N ILE A 323 12.99 10.26 13.96
CA ILE A 323 14.34 10.42 14.49
C ILE A 323 14.78 11.84 14.09
N ALA A 324 14.98 12.72 15.05
CA ALA A 324 15.44 14.09 14.77
C ALA A 324 16.83 14.08 14.13
N ASP A 325 17.07 14.92 13.14
CA ASP A 325 18.39 15.09 12.53
C ASP A 325 18.94 16.49 12.89
N PRO A 326 19.71 16.60 13.98
CA PRO A 326 20.20 17.89 14.46
C PRO A 326 21.26 18.51 13.55
N GLN A 327 21.87 17.74 12.64
CA GLN A 327 22.96 18.21 11.78
C GLN A 327 22.46 18.84 10.47
N LYS A 328 21.32 18.36 9.95
CA LYS A 328 20.82 18.76 8.63
C LYS A 328 19.42 19.37 8.64
N ASP A 329 18.91 19.72 9.80
CA ASP A 329 17.50 20.12 9.98
C ASP A 329 16.49 19.07 9.47
N GLY A 330 15.41 18.85 10.19
CA GLY A 330 14.38 17.88 9.86
C GLY A 330 14.50 16.57 10.63
N PHE A 331 14.07 15.46 10.01
CA PHE A 331 13.96 14.17 10.68
C PHE A 331 13.99 13.01 9.68
N TYR A 332 14.41 11.84 10.13
CA TYR A 332 14.15 10.57 9.45
C TYR A 332 12.84 9.95 9.94
N HIS A 333 12.07 9.41 9.01
CA HIS A 333 10.90 8.59 9.32
C HIS A 333 11.25 7.11 9.26
N ARG A 334 10.97 6.37 10.32
CA ARG A 334 11.07 4.91 10.38
C ARG A 334 9.84 4.32 9.69
N MET A 335 10.06 3.65 8.56
CA MET A 335 8.97 3.08 7.75
C MET A 335 8.24 1.92 8.45
N GLY A 336 8.87 1.33 9.50
CA GLY A 336 8.39 0.09 10.11
C GLY A 336 8.50 -1.11 9.15
N ASP A 337 9.31 -0.96 8.12
CA ASP A 337 9.63 -1.96 7.11
C ASP A 337 11.08 -2.39 7.25
N LEU A 338 11.35 -3.66 6.95
CA LEU A 338 12.69 -4.23 6.94
C LEU A 338 13.16 -4.42 5.50
N GLY A 339 14.46 -4.22 5.30
CA GLY A 339 15.07 -4.38 3.99
C GLY A 339 16.56 -4.16 4.04
N TYR A 340 17.18 -4.21 2.87
CA TYR A 340 18.60 -3.93 2.71
C TYR A 340 18.85 -3.20 1.39
N ARG A 341 20.05 -2.61 1.25
CA ARG A 341 20.53 -2.02 -0.01
C ARG A 341 21.53 -2.98 -0.65
N ASP A 342 21.39 -3.22 -1.95
CA ASP A 342 22.37 -4.01 -2.70
C ASP A 342 23.53 -3.16 -3.25
N ALA A 343 24.54 -3.82 -3.83
CA ALA A 343 25.70 -3.16 -4.42
C ALA A 343 25.36 -2.25 -5.63
N HIS A 344 24.15 -2.36 -6.20
CA HIS A 344 23.65 -1.51 -7.28
C HIS A 344 22.84 -0.30 -6.75
N GLY A 345 22.75 -0.17 -5.42
CA GLY A 345 21.96 0.87 -4.75
C GLY A 345 20.45 0.64 -4.80
N ARG A 346 20.01 -0.57 -5.14
CA ARG A 346 18.59 -0.95 -5.10
C ARG A 346 18.21 -1.37 -3.69
N VAL A 347 16.97 -1.06 -3.30
CA VAL A 347 16.41 -1.42 -2.01
C VAL A 347 15.57 -2.70 -2.17
N TRP A 348 15.77 -3.64 -1.25
CA TRP A 348 15.08 -4.91 -1.19
C TRP A 348 14.20 -4.96 0.05
N PHE A 349 12.90 -5.05 -0.13
CA PHE A 349 11.91 -5.13 0.94
C PHE A 349 11.82 -6.57 1.48
N CYS A 350 12.01 -6.73 2.80
CA CYS A 350 12.01 -8.02 3.48
C CYS A 350 10.80 -8.26 4.40
N GLY A 351 9.87 -7.30 4.44
CA GLY A 351 8.62 -7.40 5.22
C GLY A 351 8.48 -6.33 6.28
N ARG A 352 7.36 -6.34 6.97
CA ARG A 352 7.11 -5.41 8.09
C ARG A 352 7.90 -5.82 9.31
N LYS A 353 8.48 -4.84 10.03
CA LYS A 353 9.21 -5.08 11.28
C LYS A 353 8.37 -5.84 12.32
N ALA A 354 7.09 -5.47 12.44
CA ALA A 354 6.17 -6.10 13.37
C ALA A 354 5.82 -7.56 13.04
N HIS A 355 6.02 -7.97 11.78
CA HIS A 355 5.69 -9.32 11.33
C HIS A 355 6.88 -10.29 11.28
N ARG A 356 8.11 -9.83 11.61
CA ARG A 356 9.25 -10.72 11.73
C ARG A 356 8.99 -11.80 12.77
N VAL A 357 9.44 -13.00 12.51
CA VAL A 357 9.30 -14.11 13.46
C VAL A 357 10.61 -14.27 14.22
N VAL A 358 10.57 -13.97 15.53
CA VAL A 358 11.73 -14.02 16.40
C VAL A 358 11.68 -15.30 17.24
N THR A 359 12.51 -16.27 16.88
CA THR A 359 12.66 -17.52 17.60
C THR A 359 13.72 -17.38 18.71
N ALA A 360 14.07 -18.44 19.41
CA ALA A 360 15.18 -18.43 20.38
C ALA A 360 16.55 -18.38 19.69
N GLU A 361 16.66 -18.75 18.42
CA GLU A 361 17.90 -18.99 17.70
C GLU A 361 18.13 -17.94 16.59
N GLU A 362 17.06 -17.50 15.94
CA GLU A 362 17.16 -16.63 14.76
C GLU A 362 15.93 -15.71 14.58
N THR A 363 16.07 -14.75 13.68
CA THR A 363 14.94 -13.93 13.20
C THR A 363 14.65 -14.27 11.75
N LEU A 364 13.40 -14.69 11.47
CA LEU A 364 12.95 -14.96 10.11
C LEU A 364 12.17 -13.75 9.58
N PHE A 365 12.48 -13.37 8.35
CA PHE A 365 11.81 -12.28 7.65
C PHE A 365 10.74 -12.84 6.72
N THR A 366 9.54 -12.26 6.77
CA THR A 366 8.37 -12.85 6.13
C THR A 366 8.51 -12.94 4.62
N ILE A 367 8.86 -11.85 3.95
CA ILE A 367 8.89 -11.79 2.49
C ILE A 367 9.97 -12.69 1.88
N PRO A 368 11.23 -12.68 2.37
CA PRO A 368 12.25 -13.62 1.91
C PRO A 368 11.85 -15.09 2.06
N SER A 369 11.30 -15.44 3.22
CA SER A 369 10.87 -16.83 3.49
C SER A 369 9.71 -17.26 2.60
N GLU A 370 8.70 -16.42 2.46
CA GLU A 370 7.50 -16.70 1.67
C GLU A 370 7.77 -16.82 0.17
N ALA A 371 8.70 -16.00 -0.34
CA ALA A 371 9.06 -16.02 -1.75
C ALA A 371 9.54 -17.42 -2.20
N VAL A 372 10.32 -18.10 -1.36
CA VAL A 372 10.82 -19.46 -1.62
C VAL A 372 9.65 -20.43 -1.82
N PHE A 373 8.66 -20.41 -0.96
CA PHE A 373 7.52 -21.32 -1.02
C PHE A 373 6.50 -20.94 -2.10
N ASN A 374 6.40 -19.64 -2.43
CA ASN A 374 5.51 -19.15 -3.49
C ASN A 374 5.97 -19.54 -4.91
N THR A 375 7.13 -20.17 -5.05
CA THR A 375 7.59 -20.79 -6.32
C THR A 375 6.80 -22.05 -6.67
N HIS A 376 6.10 -22.66 -5.72
CA HIS A 376 5.29 -23.85 -5.96
C HIS A 376 4.07 -23.55 -6.82
N PRO A 377 3.83 -24.24 -7.95
CA PRO A 377 2.84 -23.86 -8.96
C PRO A 377 1.38 -23.93 -8.49
N GLU A 378 1.08 -24.77 -7.48
CA GLU A 378 -0.27 -24.93 -6.93
C GLU A 378 -0.50 -24.06 -5.68
N VAL A 379 0.48 -23.24 -5.28
CA VAL A 379 0.36 -22.29 -4.19
C VAL A 379 -0.07 -20.92 -4.74
N PHE A 380 -1.19 -20.42 -4.25
CA PHE A 380 -1.63 -19.07 -4.58
C PHE A 380 -0.82 -18.01 -3.83
N ARG A 381 -0.61 -18.26 -2.51
CA ARG A 381 0.23 -17.41 -1.64
C ARG A 381 0.56 -18.11 -0.32
N THR A 382 1.61 -17.65 0.33
CA THR A 382 1.99 -18.09 1.67
C THR A 382 2.07 -16.91 2.64
N ALA A 383 2.01 -17.22 3.94
CA ALA A 383 2.24 -16.27 5.01
C ALA A 383 3.01 -16.93 6.16
N LEU A 384 4.19 -16.44 6.45
CA LEU A 384 4.95 -16.86 7.62
C LEU A 384 4.43 -16.12 8.85
N VAL A 385 4.06 -16.86 9.89
CA VAL A 385 3.62 -16.30 11.17
C VAL A 385 4.38 -16.93 12.33
N GLY A 386 4.58 -16.14 13.39
CA GLY A 386 5.20 -16.61 14.62
C GLY A 386 4.13 -16.92 15.68
N VAL A 387 4.10 -18.14 16.17
CA VAL A 387 3.19 -18.57 17.26
C VAL A 387 3.93 -18.59 18.58
N GLY A 388 3.44 -17.87 19.58
CA GLY A 388 4.02 -17.73 20.91
C GLY A 388 4.63 -16.36 21.19
N ALA A 389 5.32 -16.23 22.30
CA ALA A 389 5.91 -14.96 22.72
C ALA A 389 7.11 -14.56 21.84
N PRO A 390 7.29 -13.26 21.52
CA PRO A 390 8.48 -12.77 20.81
C PRO A 390 9.78 -13.25 21.49
N GLY A 391 10.77 -13.63 20.69
CA GLY A 391 12.03 -14.24 21.15
C GLY A 391 11.97 -15.74 21.40
N ARG A 392 10.78 -16.36 21.33
CA ARG A 392 10.55 -17.80 21.45
C ARG A 392 9.41 -18.28 20.55
N GLN A 393 9.16 -17.56 19.48
CA GLN A 393 8.11 -17.92 18.54
C GLN A 393 8.45 -19.21 17.79
N ARG A 394 7.41 -19.99 17.51
CA ARG A 394 7.50 -21.14 16.60
C ARG A 394 7.08 -20.65 15.20
N PRO A 395 7.92 -20.78 14.17
CA PRO A 395 7.57 -20.40 12.81
C PRO A 395 6.55 -21.37 12.22
N VAL A 396 5.47 -20.84 11.66
CA VAL A 396 4.43 -21.58 10.95
C VAL A 396 4.20 -20.95 9.59
N LEU A 397 4.28 -21.75 8.53
CA LEU A 397 3.93 -21.35 7.18
C LEU A 397 2.46 -21.63 6.95
N CYS A 398 1.66 -20.59 6.83
CA CYS A 398 0.30 -20.69 6.34
C CYS A 398 0.30 -20.69 4.83
N VAL A 399 -0.52 -21.52 4.19
CA VAL A 399 -0.58 -21.71 2.74
C VAL A 399 -2.02 -21.59 2.26
N GLU A 400 -2.25 -20.77 1.25
CA GLU A 400 -3.47 -20.73 0.47
C GLU A 400 -3.18 -21.30 -0.91
N LEU A 401 -3.94 -22.30 -1.33
CA LEU A 401 -3.75 -22.98 -2.61
C LEU A 401 -4.47 -22.24 -3.75
N GLU A 402 -4.03 -22.47 -4.98
CA GLU A 402 -4.72 -22.01 -6.18
C GLU A 402 -6.14 -22.64 -6.25
N LYS A 403 -7.09 -21.89 -6.81
CA LYS A 403 -8.47 -22.35 -6.97
C LYS A 403 -8.52 -23.55 -7.90
N GLY A 404 -9.20 -24.61 -7.46
CA GLY A 404 -9.38 -25.84 -8.23
C GLY A 404 -8.34 -26.92 -7.97
N VAL A 405 -7.40 -26.69 -7.05
CA VAL A 405 -6.49 -27.74 -6.57
C VAL A 405 -7.30 -28.82 -5.83
N ASP A 406 -7.08 -30.08 -6.19
CA ASP A 406 -7.76 -31.22 -5.54
C ASP A 406 -7.32 -31.38 -4.08
N THR A 407 -8.25 -31.60 -3.20
CA THR A 407 -7.98 -31.90 -1.77
C THR A 407 -7.09 -33.14 -1.59
N ALA A 408 -7.14 -34.11 -2.52
CA ALA A 408 -6.23 -35.26 -2.52
C ALA A 408 -4.77 -34.88 -2.74
N ALA A 409 -4.48 -33.73 -3.36
CA ALA A 409 -3.11 -33.24 -3.59
C ALA A 409 -2.47 -32.60 -2.35
N VAL A 410 -3.24 -32.26 -1.33
CA VAL A 410 -2.76 -31.49 -0.16
C VAL A 410 -1.57 -32.18 0.53
N GLN A 411 -1.59 -33.50 0.70
CA GLN A 411 -0.50 -34.23 1.35
C GLN A 411 0.78 -34.24 0.51
N ARG A 412 0.66 -34.33 -0.81
CA ARG A 412 1.78 -34.22 -1.75
C ARG A 412 2.38 -32.81 -1.67
N ILE A 413 1.54 -31.77 -1.80
CA ILE A 413 1.97 -30.38 -1.73
C ILE A 413 2.66 -30.07 -0.39
N TYR A 414 2.13 -30.59 0.72
CA TYR A 414 2.76 -30.49 2.04
C TYR A 414 4.20 -31.02 2.02
N SER A 415 4.42 -32.21 1.45
CA SER A 415 5.74 -32.84 1.38
C SER A 415 6.69 -32.05 0.46
N GLU A 416 6.18 -31.56 -0.67
CA GLU A 416 6.94 -30.75 -1.64
C GLU A 416 7.36 -29.40 -1.03
N LEU A 417 6.47 -28.73 -0.28
CA LEU A 417 6.78 -27.49 0.42
C LEU A 417 7.86 -27.70 1.51
N LEU A 418 7.80 -28.81 2.27
CA LEU A 418 8.85 -29.12 3.23
C LEU A 418 10.20 -29.39 2.55
N ALA A 419 10.21 -30.03 1.38
CA ALA A 419 11.41 -30.26 0.59
C ALA A 419 12.00 -28.91 0.10
N ILE A 420 11.16 -28.05 -0.51
CA ILE A 420 11.56 -26.70 -0.95
C ILE A 420 12.16 -25.92 0.23
N GLY A 421 11.50 -25.93 1.39
CA GLY A 421 11.96 -25.21 2.57
C GLY A 421 13.30 -25.77 3.14
N ALA A 422 13.56 -27.05 2.99
CA ALA A 422 14.79 -27.68 3.49
C ALA A 422 16.03 -27.34 2.63
N GLU A 423 15.85 -27.07 1.35
CA GLU A 423 16.91 -26.71 0.41
C GLU A 423 17.44 -25.28 0.60
N CYS A 424 16.64 -24.40 1.16
CA CYS A 424 17.01 -22.99 1.37
C CYS A 424 17.39 -22.73 2.83
N GLU A 425 18.55 -22.10 3.06
CA GLU A 425 19.04 -21.77 4.40
C GLU A 425 18.06 -20.89 5.19
N LEU A 426 17.44 -19.93 4.51
CA LEU A 426 16.49 -19.00 5.12
C LEU A 426 15.19 -19.64 5.62
N THR A 427 14.85 -20.85 5.17
CA THR A 427 13.57 -21.50 5.43
C THR A 427 13.69 -22.85 6.09
N ARG A 428 14.94 -23.36 6.26
CA ARG A 428 15.17 -24.72 6.79
C ARG A 428 14.62 -24.94 8.20
N SER A 429 14.47 -23.91 8.99
CA SER A 429 13.85 -23.97 10.34
C SER A 429 12.33 -24.03 10.31
N ILE A 430 11.69 -23.75 9.19
CA ILE A 430 10.22 -23.76 9.03
C ILE A 430 9.77 -25.20 8.79
N LYS A 431 9.31 -25.88 9.84
CA LYS A 431 8.89 -27.31 9.81
C LYS A 431 7.38 -27.51 9.90
N ARG A 432 6.62 -26.41 10.08
CA ARG A 432 5.17 -26.47 10.22
C ARG A 432 4.52 -25.74 9.05
N VAL A 433 3.68 -26.48 8.31
CA VAL A 433 2.88 -25.96 7.20
C VAL A 433 1.41 -26.21 7.54
N LEU A 434 0.57 -25.19 7.40
CA LEU A 434 -0.86 -25.25 7.61
C LEU A 434 -1.60 -24.69 6.40
N PHE A 435 -2.58 -25.41 5.88
CA PHE A 435 -3.40 -24.96 4.77
C PHE A 435 -4.63 -24.20 5.26
N HIS A 436 -4.78 -22.97 4.79
CA HIS A 436 -5.92 -22.11 5.11
C HIS A 436 -6.80 -21.95 3.86
N PRO A 437 -8.14 -22.07 3.97
CA PRO A 437 -9.02 -22.04 2.80
C PRO A 437 -8.99 -20.71 2.05
N GLU A 438 -8.88 -19.59 2.76
CA GLU A 438 -8.84 -18.24 2.21
C GLU A 438 -8.22 -17.30 3.25
N PHE A 439 -7.11 -16.63 2.92
CA PHE A 439 -6.44 -15.75 3.87
C PHE A 439 -7.29 -14.53 4.24
N PRO A 440 -7.26 -14.10 5.51
CA PRO A 440 -7.80 -12.82 5.91
C PRO A 440 -6.93 -11.70 5.32
N VAL A 441 -7.51 -10.93 4.40
CA VAL A 441 -6.80 -9.86 3.67
C VAL A 441 -7.59 -8.56 3.69
N ASP A 442 -6.88 -7.47 3.48
CA ASP A 442 -7.49 -6.17 3.21
C ASP A 442 -8.30 -6.22 1.89
N ILE A 443 -9.58 -5.89 1.99
CA ILE A 443 -10.55 -5.95 0.88
C ILE A 443 -10.12 -5.10 -0.31
N ARG A 444 -9.43 -3.99 -0.09
CA ARG A 444 -8.99 -3.07 -1.16
C ARG A 444 -7.90 -3.64 -2.03
N HIS A 445 -6.85 -4.15 -1.40
CA HIS A 445 -5.65 -4.57 -2.14
C HIS A 445 -5.70 -6.06 -2.43
N ASN A 446 -6.52 -6.83 -1.66
CA ASN A 446 -6.56 -8.29 -1.65
C ASN A 446 -5.15 -8.92 -1.56
N ALA A 447 -4.23 -8.18 -0.97
CA ALA A 447 -2.81 -8.51 -0.91
C ALA A 447 -2.20 -8.28 0.49
N LYS A 448 -2.72 -7.33 1.27
CA LYS A 448 -2.27 -7.15 2.67
C LYS A 448 -2.90 -8.21 3.55
N ILE A 449 -2.10 -9.17 3.95
CA ILE A 449 -2.52 -10.28 4.81
C ILE A 449 -2.57 -9.80 6.27
N PHE A 450 -3.67 -10.09 6.97
CA PHE A 450 -3.79 -9.87 8.42
C PHE A 450 -3.09 -11.02 9.17
N ARG A 451 -1.76 -10.90 9.31
CA ARG A 451 -0.91 -11.97 9.86
C ARG A 451 -1.20 -12.27 11.32
N GLU A 452 -1.68 -11.30 12.08
CA GLU A 452 -2.10 -11.48 13.47
C GLU A 452 -3.25 -12.50 13.55
N GLN A 453 -4.25 -12.36 12.68
CA GLN A 453 -5.38 -13.30 12.63
C GLN A 453 -4.93 -14.70 12.19
N LEU A 454 -3.97 -14.79 11.25
CA LEU A 454 -3.39 -16.09 10.87
C LEU A 454 -2.53 -16.69 11.99
N ALA A 455 -1.82 -15.87 12.78
CA ALA A 455 -1.05 -16.35 13.93
C ALA A 455 -1.96 -16.93 15.01
N ASP A 456 -3.07 -16.23 15.32
CA ASP A 456 -4.08 -16.71 16.26
C ASP A 456 -4.70 -18.02 15.78
N TRP A 457 -5.12 -18.08 14.51
CA TRP A 457 -5.64 -19.29 13.89
C TRP A 457 -4.63 -20.44 13.89
N ALA A 458 -3.36 -20.17 13.57
CA ALA A 458 -2.30 -21.17 13.60
C ALA A 458 -2.05 -21.70 15.03
N ALA A 459 -2.11 -20.81 16.03
CA ALA A 459 -1.95 -21.20 17.43
C ALA A 459 -3.02 -22.23 17.86
N GLU A 460 -4.29 -22.05 17.45
CA GLU A 460 -5.37 -22.99 17.71
C GLU A 460 -5.16 -24.36 17.04
N LYS A 461 -4.44 -24.40 15.92
CA LYS A 461 -4.21 -25.65 15.15
C LYS A 461 -2.99 -26.45 15.60
N ILE A 462 -2.03 -25.81 16.31
CA ILE A 462 -0.79 -26.44 16.75
C ILE A 462 -0.67 -26.60 18.27
N SER A 463 -1.71 -26.16 19.01
CA SER A 463 -1.87 -26.39 20.47
C SER A 463 -2.02 -27.85 20.82
#